data_e92e03c99e97b91602afcd80676191b2
#
_entry.id   e92e03c99e97b91602afcd80676191b2
#
_cell.length_a   1.000
_cell.length_b   1.000
_cell.length_c   1.000
_cell.angle_alpha   90.00
_cell.angle_beta   90.00
_cell.angle_gamma   90.00
#
_symmetry.space_group_name_H-M   'P 1'
#
loop_
_entity.id
_entity.type
_entity.pdbx_description
1 polymer ?
#
loop_
_entity_poly.entity_id
_entity_poly.type
_entity_poly.pdbx_seq_one_letter_code
_entity_poly.pdbx_strand_id
1 'polypeptide(L)'
;MSMNKLQTAGLKWRRAALFRAVCAVAGAAVMGLAPVASGWAQTAAPAAAAPAGKPIKVALIESLSGTFANTGEAVFRNVYWAMERVNARGGVALPAAAGGKRPLVLERYDSKGQNEEALSALRAAIDDGAQAILQGNSSATAAVLIEAINKHNEREPSKRVLFLNYSAVDPILTNEKCSFWHFRFDAHADMRMAALMEVMREDKALKSVYLIGQDYSFGQAVLREAKKQLAAQRPDVAVVGDELHPVGRVKDFAPYAVKIKSSGAQAVVTGNWGNDLTLLVKAAREVGYEGSFYTFYGNALGAPAAMGDAGIGKVVAVADELPCRMTCAPSSIAARRADKASSFWPLLS
;
A
#
# COMPACT_ATOMS: atom_id res chain seq x y z
N MET A 1 -39.64 50.91 -11.97
CA MET A 1 -39.08 51.48 -13.22
C MET A 1 -37.86 50.65 -13.54
N SER A 2 -38.08 49.90 -14.48
CA SER A 2 -37.65 49.67 -15.88
C SER A 2 -36.47 48.72 -15.91
N MET A 3 -36.61 47.44 -16.17
CA MET A 3 -36.76 46.69 -17.47
C MET A 3 -35.73 47.10 -18.55
N ASN A 4 -34.83 46.13 -18.85
CA ASN A 4 -34.52 45.64 -20.22
C ASN A 4 -33.52 44.50 -20.07
N LYS A 5 -33.81 43.27 -20.37
CA LYS A 5 -34.15 42.51 -21.57
C LYS A 5 -33.03 42.47 -22.62
N LEU A 6 -32.72 41.22 -22.95
CA LEU A 6 -32.27 40.65 -24.24
C LEU A 6 -30.71 40.59 -24.39
N GLN A 7 -30.11 39.54 -24.85
CA GLN A 7 -30.55 38.50 -25.79
C GLN A 7 -29.63 37.29 -25.78
N THR A 8 -30.21 36.17 -25.89
CA THR A 8 -29.65 34.87 -26.27
C THR A 8 -28.99 34.86 -27.63
N ALA A 9 -27.86 34.23 -27.78
CA ALA A 9 -27.41 33.71 -29.07
C ALA A 9 -26.81 32.32 -28.90
N GLY A 10 -27.63 31.31 -29.23
CA GLY A 10 -27.17 29.94 -29.41
C GLY A 10 -26.31 29.80 -30.65
N LEU A 11 -25.24 29.07 -30.54
CA LEU A 11 -24.46 28.65 -31.68
C LEU A 11 -24.66 27.17 -31.92
N LYS A 12 -25.45 26.87 -32.95
CA LYS A 12 -25.76 25.53 -33.42
C LYS A 12 -24.55 24.88 -34.06
N TRP A 13 -24.27 23.67 -33.67
CA TRP A 13 -23.37 22.76 -34.36
C TRP A 13 -23.92 22.47 -35.77
N ARG A 14 -23.16 22.85 -36.78
CA ARG A 14 -23.34 22.37 -38.17
C ARG A 14 -22.22 21.38 -38.49
N ARG A 15 -22.61 20.14 -38.65
CA ARG A 15 -21.85 19.08 -39.29
C ARG A 15 -21.59 19.49 -40.76
N ALA A 16 -20.35 19.53 -41.19
CA ALA A 16 -20.02 19.51 -42.58
C ALA A 16 -19.58 18.08 -42.96
N ALA A 17 -20.54 17.37 -43.56
CA ALA A 17 -20.24 16.26 -44.46
C ALA A 17 -19.94 16.88 -45.82
N LEU A 18 -18.72 16.66 -46.35
CA LEU A 18 -18.39 16.76 -47.78
C LEU A 18 -16.92 16.38 -47.95
N PHE A 19 -16.68 15.19 -48.38
CA PHE A 19 -15.64 14.84 -49.37
C PHE A 19 -15.87 13.37 -49.78
N ARG A 20 -16.80 13.24 -50.71
CA ARG A 20 -16.87 12.10 -51.63
C ARG A 20 -16.78 12.63 -53.02
N ALA A 21 -16.02 11.91 -53.81
CA ALA A 21 -15.94 11.87 -55.24
C ALA A 21 -14.80 12.67 -55.87
N VAL A 22 -14.22 11.93 -56.74
CA VAL A 22 -13.43 12.18 -57.92
C VAL A 22 -11.95 11.77 -57.76
N CYS A 23 -11.67 10.58 -58.26
CA CYS A 23 -10.72 10.32 -59.30
C CYS A 23 -10.76 8.83 -59.68
N ALA A 24 -11.50 8.57 -60.74
CA ALA A 24 -11.33 7.37 -61.55
C ALA A 24 -10.50 7.78 -62.78
N VAL A 25 -9.68 6.85 -63.25
CA VAL A 25 -9.03 6.78 -64.57
C VAL A 25 -7.69 7.48 -64.67
N ALA A 26 -6.65 6.69 -64.61
CA ALA A 26 -5.61 6.56 -65.66
C ALA A 26 -4.77 5.32 -65.32
N GLY A 27 -4.80 4.33 -66.21
CA GLY A 27 -3.97 3.14 -66.14
C GLY A 27 -2.55 3.39 -66.68
N ALA A 28 -1.68 2.53 -66.26
CA ALA A 28 -0.72 1.80 -67.04
C ALA A 28 0.47 1.35 -66.20
N ALA A 29 0.65 0.12 -66.14
CA ALA A 29 1.86 -0.69 -66.09
C ALA A 29 3.13 -0.03 -65.44
N VAL A 30 3.48 -0.50 -64.21
CA VAL A 30 4.87 -0.70 -63.83
C VAL A 30 4.97 -2.01 -63.05
N MET A 31 5.87 -2.85 -63.57
CA MET A 31 6.23 -4.14 -63.04
C MET A 31 6.72 -4.12 -61.62
N GLY A 32 6.29 -5.06 -60.86
CA GLY A 32 6.96 -5.91 -59.85
C GLY A 32 8.07 -5.24 -58.99
N LEU A 33 7.65 -4.84 -57.79
CA LEU A 33 8.44 -4.97 -56.58
C LEU A 33 7.44 -5.32 -55.49
N ALA A 34 7.36 -6.61 -55.18
CA ALA A 34 6.63 -7.04 -54.00
C ALA A 34 7.29 -6.46 -52.75
N PRO A 35 6.55 -5.76 -51.85
CA PRO A 35 7.07 -5.46 -50.55
C PRO A 35 7.18 -6.78 -49.79
N VAL A 36 8.40 -7.17 -49.45
CA VAL A 36 8.64 -8.20 -48.46
C VAL A 36 8.12 -7.61 -47.16
N ALA A 37 6.84 -7.87 -46.83
CA ALA A 37 6.31 -7.69 -45.52
C ALA A 37 7.06 -8.64 -44.62
N SER A 38 8.11 -8.15 -43.95
CA SER A 38 8.73 -8.82 -42.82
C SER A 38 7.64 -8.90 -41.74
N GLY A 39 6.79 -9.94 -41.83
CA GLY A 39 5.90 -10.32 -40.77
C GLY A 39 6.75 -10.69 -39.58
N TRP A 40 6.85 -9.77 -38.63
CA TRP A 40 7.23 -10.11 -37.29
C TRP A 40 6.09 -10.99 -36.75
N ALA A 41 6.19 -12.30 -37.03
CA ALA A 41 5.37 -13.26 -36.33
C ALA A 41 5.75 -13.12 -34.84
N GLN A 42 4.96 -12.34 -34.10
CA GLN A 42 4.93 -12.49 -32.66
C GLN A 42 4.51 -13.92 -32.40
N THR A 43 5.50 -14.78 -32.15
CA THR A 43 5.23 -16.09 -31.56
C THR A 43 4.51 -15.82 -30.26
N ALA A 44 3.19 -15.99 -30.26
CA ALA A 44 2.41 -15.99 -29.04
C ALA A 44 3.10 -16.96 -28.07
N ALA A 45 3.52 -16.46 -26.93
CA ALA A 45 4.06 -17.34 -25.90
C ALA A 45 3.05 -18.45 -25.66
N PRO A 46 3.49 -19.74 -25.59
CA PRO A 46 2.57 -20.85 -25.40
C PRO A 46 1.70 -20.56 -24.20
N ALA A 47 0.37 -20.64 -24.38
CA ALA A 47 -0.58 -20.47 -23.28
C ALA A 47 -0.18 -21.43 -22.17
N ALA A 48 0.05 -20.89 -20.97
CA ALA A 48 0.41 -21.73 -19.83
C ALA A 48 -0.69 -22.78 -19.63
N ALA A 49 -0.31 -24.05 -19.53
CA ALA A 49 -1.26 -25.13 -19.29
C ALA A 49 -2.07 -24.79 -18.02
N ALA A 50 -3.40 -24.98 -18.10
CA ALA A 50 -4.28 -24.75 -16.97
C ALA A 50 -3.83 -25.57 -15.74
N PRO A 51 -3.91 -25.03 -14.52
CA PRO A 51 -3.53 -25.77 -13.32
C PRO A 51 -4.48 -26.94 -13.11
N ALA A 52 -3.93 -28.15 -12.92
CA ALA A 52 -4.70 -29.40 -12.82
C ALA A 52 -4.90 -29.88 -11.39
N GLY A 53 -4.16 -29.34 -10.41
CA GLY A 53 -4.24 -29.75 -9.00
C GLY A 53 -5.38 -29.07 -8.23
N LYS A 54 -5.71 -29.65 -7.05
CA LYS A 54 -6.69 -29.03 -6.15
C LYS A 54 -6.24 -27.61 -5.79
N PRO A 55 -7.18 -26.63 -5.73
CA PRO A 55 -6.84 -25.25 -5.36
C PRO A 55 -6.12 -25.14 -4.01
N ILE A 56 -5.20 -24.19 -3.93
CA ILE A 56 -4.66 -23.70 -2.64
C ILE A 56 -5.59 -22.61 -2.17
N LYS A 57 -6.30 -22.84 -1.08
CA LYS A 57 -7.18 -21.85 -0.46
C LYS A 57 -6.37 -20.91 0.41
N VAL A 58 -6.51 -19.63 0.15
CA VAL A 58 -5.88 -18.55 0.90
C VAL A 58 -6.98 -17.68 1.48
N ALA A 59 -7.01 -17.54 2.80
CA ALA A 59 -7.99 -16.72 3.52
C ALA A 59 -7.42 -15.33 3.79
N LEU A 60 -8.05 -14.31 3.25
CA LEU A 60 -7.78 -12.91 3.59
C LEU A 60 -8.64 -12.52 4.79
N ILE A 61 -8.01 -12.31 5.95
CA ILE A 61 -8.68 -11.85 7.17
C ILE A 61 -8.35 -10.39 7.37
N GLU A 62 -9.27 -9.49 6.96
CA GLU A 62 -9.06 -8.05 7.03
C GLU A 62 -10.29 -7.30 7.48
N SER A 63 -10.12 -6.01 7.81
CA SER A 63 -11.23 -5.10 8.07
C SER A 63 -11.93 -4.77 6.76
N LEU A 64 -12.90 -5.57 6.36
CA LEU A 64 -13.66 -5.36 5.13
C LEU A 64 -14.91 -4.49 5.36
N SER A 65 -15.22 -4.21 6.64
CA SER A 65 -16.24 -3.27 7.08
C SER A 65 -15.71 -2.34 8.18
N GLY A 66 -16.48 -1.30 8.54
CA GLY A 66 -16.10 -0.35 9.58
C GLY A 66 -15.06 0.69 9.14
N THR A 67 -14.31 1.23 10.11
CA THR A 67 -13.42 2.39 9.94
C THR A 67 -12.31 2.15 8.91
N PHE A 68 -11.83 0.93 8.77
CA PHE A 68 -10.72 0.56 7.88
C PHE A 68 -11.17 -0.18 6.61
N ALA A 69 -12.48 -0.18 6.30
CA ALA A 69 -13.03 -0.90 5.15
C ALA A 69 -12.35 -0.52 3.82
N ASN A 70 -12.07 0.77 3.62
CA ASN A 70 -11.40 1.23 2.40
C ASN A 70 -10.01 0.63 2.24
N THR A 71 -9.26 0.50 3.34
CA THR A 71 -7.92 -0.13 3.34
C THR A 71 -8.04 -1.62 3.06
N GLY A 72 -8.98 -2.31 3.73
CA GLY A 72 -9.23 -3.73 3.51
C GLY A 72 -9.65 -4.07 2.08
N GLU A 73 -10.53 -3.27 1.50
CA GLU A 73 -10.97 -3.44 0.11
C GLU A 73 -9.82 -3.17 -0.88
N ALA A 74 -9.00 -2.16 -0.64
CA ALA A 74 -7.84 -1.89 -1.49
C ALA A 74 -6.84 -3.05 -1.46
N VAL A 75 -6.58 -3.62 -0.29
CA VAL A 75 -5.75 -4.83 -0.14
C VAL A 75 -6.36 -6.01 -0.90
N PHE A 76 -7.65 -6.27 -0.69
CA PHE A 76 -8.32 -7.37 -1.38
C PHE A 76 -8.12 -7.28 -2.90
N ARG A 77 -8.35 -6.13 -3.51
CA ARG A 77 -8.20 -5.93 -4.97
C ARG A 77 -6.78 -6.23 -5.44
N ASN A 78 -5.78 -5.78 -4.70
CA ASN A 78 -4.38 -6.03 -5.06
C ASN A 78 -3.98 -7.50 -4.93
N VAL A 79 -4.37 -8.15 -3.84
CA VAL A 79 -4.12 -9.58 -3.62
C VAL A 79 -4.86 -10.42 -4.67
N TYR A 80 -6.13 -10.10 -4.93
CA TYR A 80 -6.91 -10.78 -5.95
C TYR A 80 -6.25 -10.68 -7.33
N TRP A 81 -5.88 -9.46 -7.74
CA TRP A 81 -5.17 -9.24 -9.00
C TRP A 81 -3.85 -9.99 -9.08
N ALA A 82 -3.07 -10.02 -8.00
CA ALA A 82 -1.80 -10.77 -7.95
C ALA A 82 -2.04 -12.28 -8.12
N MET A 83 -3.06 -12.83 -7.45
CA MET A 83 -3.42 -14.25 -7.58
C MET A 83 -3.93 -14.60 -8.97
N GLU A 84 -4.74 -13.76 -9.60
CA GLU A 84 -5.17 -13.91 -10.99
C GLU A 84 -3.95 -14.04 -11.93
N ARG A 85 -2.93 -13.20 -11.74
CA ARG A 85 -1.68 -13.27 -12.52
C ARG A 85 -0.89 -14.56 -12.29
N VAL A 86 -0.88 -15.07 -11.07
CA VAL A 86 -0.27 -16.39 -10.77
C VAL A 86 -1.05 -17.49 -11.47
N ASN A 87 -2.38 -17.46 -11.38
CA ASN A 87 -3.27 -18.44 -12.00
C ASN A 87 -3.15 -18.42 -13.54
N ALA A 88 -3.08 -17.23 -14.14
CA ALA A 88 -2.89 -17.08 -15.60
C ALA A 88 -1.56 -17.68 -16.10
N ARG A 89 -0.54 -17.80 -15.23
CA ARG A 89 0.74 -18.46 -15.54
C ARG A 89 0.71 -19.98 -15.23
N GLY A 90 -0.45 -20.54 -14.93
CA GLY A 90 -0.65 -21.95 -14.61
C GLY A 90 -0.61 -22.28 -13.12
N GLY A 91 -0.80 -21.29 -12.24
CA GLY A 91 -0.85 -21.49 -10.80
C GLY A 91 0.52 -21.64 -10.13
N VAL A 92 0.52 -22.09 -8.89
CA VAL A 92 1.72 -22.36 -8.10
C VAL A 92 2.33 -23.68 -8.52
N ALA A 93 3.60 -23.66 -8.93
CA ALA A 93 4.33 -24.88 -9.30
C ALA A 93 4.84 -25.57 -8.03
N LEU A 94 4.32 -26.74 -7.74
CA LEU A 94 4.74 -27.61 -6.65
C LEU A 94 5.31 -28.91 -7.19
N PRO A 95 6.10 -29.65 -6.38
CA PRO A 95 6.49 -31.01 -6.75
C PRO A 95 5.26 -31.90 -7.08
N ALA A 96 5.43 -32.86 -7.97
CA ALA A 96 4.32 -33.76 -8.38
C ALA A 96 3.66 -34.47 -7.19
N ALA A 97 4.44 -34.88 -6.17
CA ALA A 97 3.94 -35.48 -4.94
C ALA A 97 3.05 -34.52 -4.12
N ALA A 98 3.20 -33.18 -4.30
CA ALA A 98 2.39 -32.16 -3.66
C ALA A 98 1.26 -31.63 -4.57
N GLY A 99 0.95 -32.36 -5.67
CA GLY A 99 -0.16 -32.03 -6.57
C GLY A 99 0.22 -31.22 -7.81
N GLY A 100 1.50 -31.01 -8.09
CA GLY A 100 1.97 -30.31 -9.30
C GLY A 100 1.54 -28.84 -9.35
N LYS A 101 1.06 -28.36 -10.49
CA LYS A 101 0.55 -26.99 -10.63
C LYS A 101 -0.84 -26.85 -10.02
N ARG A 102 -0.98 -25.95 -9.05
CA ARG A 102 -2.22 -25.71 -8.32
C ARG A 102 -2.67 -24.25 -8.42
N PRO A 103 -3.96 -23.96 -8.70
CA PRO A 103 -4.47 -22.61 -8.70
C PRO A 103 -4.59 -22.07 -7.27
N LEU A 104 -4.54 -20.74 -7.13
CA LEU A 104 -4.86 -20.03 -5.90
C LEU A 104 -6.33 -19.63 -5.89
N VAL A 105 -7.00 -19.77 -4.77
CA VAL A 105 -8.35 -19.26 -4.52
C VAL A 105 -8.31 -18.36 -3.29
N LEU A 106 -8.78 -17.11 -3.43
CA LEU A 106 -8.84 -16.13 -2.36
C LEU A 106 -10.24 -16.13 -1.75
N GLU A 107 -10.33 -16.39 -0.46
CA GLU A 107 -11.55 -16.30 0.33
C GLU A 107 -11.46 -15.11 1.28
N ARG A 108 -12.59 -14.41 1.50
CA ARG A 108 -12.66 -13.15 2.26
C ARG A 108 -13.32 -13.39 3.60
N TYR A 109 -12.67 -12.92 4.67
CA TYR A 109 -13.18 -12.97 6.03
C TYR A 109 -13.07 -11.58 6.65
N ASP A 110 -14.20 -11.03 7.08
CA ASP A 110 -14.25 -9.70 7.66
C ASP A 110 -13.95 -9.74 9.17
N SER A 111 -12.83 -9.15 9.56
CA SER A 111 -12.46 -8.98 10.97
C SER A 111 -13.11 -7.76 11.62
N LYS A 112 -13.81 -6.91 10.87
CA LYS A 112 -14.40 -5.65 11.33
C LYS A 112 -13.40 -4.75 12.09
N GLY A 113 -12.10 -5.01 11.95
CA GLY A 113 -11.04 -4.33 12.70
C GLY A 113 -10.97 -4.71 14.18
N GLN A 114 -11.52 -5.88 14.56
CA GLN A 114 -11.54 -6.38 15.93
C GLN A 114 -10.79 -7.71 16.04
N ASN A 115 -10.00 -7.88 17.10
CA ASN A 115 -9.19 -9.08 17.30
C ASN A 115 -10.04 -10.34 17.49
N GLU A 116 -11.15 -10.24 18.22
CA GLU A 116 -12.09 -11.33 18.48
C GLU A 116 -12.75 -11.83 17.20
N GLU A 117 -13.13 -10.90 16.31
CA GLU A 117 -13.69 -11.24 15.00
C GLU A 117 -12.61 -11.87 14.09
N ALA A 118 -11.37 -11.37 14.13
CA ALA A 118 -10.26 -11.97 13.39
C ALA A 118 -9.98 -13.42 13.85
N LEU A 119 -10.06 -13.71 15.16
CA LEU A 119 -9.92 -15.06 15.69
C LEU A 119 -11.09 -15.97 15.29
N SER A 120 -12.31 -15.43 15.22
CA SER A 120 -13.48 -16.15 14.71
C SER A 120 -13.36 -16.44 13.22
N ALA A 121 -12.91 -15.46 12.44
CA ALA A 121 -12.60 -15.58 11.03
C ALA A 121 -11.50 -16.62 10.75
N LEU A 122 -10.44 -16.66 11.59
CA LEU A 122 -9.40 -17.68 11.50
C LEU A 122 -9.96 -19.09 11.65
N ARG A 123 -10.81 -19.32 12.67
CA ARG A 123 -11.45 -20.64 12.87
C ARG A 123 -12.27 -21.04 11.66
N ALA A 124 -13.14 -20.15 11.18
CA ALA A 124 -13.94 -20.39 9.99
C ALA A 124 -13.08 -20.71 8.76
N ALA A 125 -12.03 -19.93 8.53
CA ALA A 125 -11.11 -20.14 7.42
C ALA A 125 -10.43 -21.53 7.47
N ILE A 126 -10.00 -21.96 8.66
CA ILE A 126 -9.39 -23.28 8.86
C ILE A 126 -10.43 -24.40 8.61
N ASP A 127 -11.65 -24.24 9.10
CA ASP A 127 -12.74 -25.21 8.91
C ASP A 127 -13.12 -25.32 7.42
N ASP A 128 -13.07 -24.21 6.67
CA ASP A 128 -13.26 -24.17 5.22
C ASP A 128 -12.07 -24.71 4.44
N GLY A 129 -10.98 -25.10 5.12
CA GLY A 129 -9.80 -25.74 4.54
C GLY A 129 -8.77 -24.76 3.96
N ALA A 130 -8.68 -23.55 4.46
CA ALA A 130 -7.61 -22.62 4.13
C ALA A 130 -6.24 -23.22 4.48
N GLN A 131 -5.25 -23.05 3.59
CA GLN A 131 -3.88 -23.50 3.77
C GLN A 131 -2.92 -22.35 4.11
N ALA A 132 -3.32 -21.14 3.80
CA ALA A 132 -2.61 -19.92 4.17
C ALA A 132 -3.59 -18.83 4.61
N ILE A 133 -3.16 -18.06 5.58
CA ILE A 133 -3.87 -16.90 6.11
C ILE A 133 -3.10 -15.65 5.67
N LEU A 134 -3.79 -14.69 5.08
CA LEU A 134 -3.26 -13.37 4.74
C LEU A 134 -3.86 -12.34 5.69
N GLN A 135 -3.02 -11.55 6.34
CA GLN A 135 -3.42 -10.38 7.13
C GLN A 135 -2.21 -9.44 7.23
N GLY A 136 -2.43 -8.13 7.31
CA GLY A 136 -1.32 -7.19 7.39
C GLY A 136 -1.71 -5.76 7.80
N ASN A 137 -2.99 -5.41 7.87
CA ASN A 137 -3.39 -4.04 8.22
C ASN A 137 -3.18 -3.68 9.69
N SER A 138 -3.08 -4.66 10.58
CA SER A 138 -2.96 -4.41 12.01
C SER A 138 -1.94 -5.33 12.67
N SER A 139 -0.91 -4.76 13.29
CA SER A 139 0.07 -5.52 14.06
C SER A 139 -0.54 -6.16 15.30
N ALA A 140 -1.56 -5.55 15.92
CA ALA A 140 -2.29 -6.16 17.03
C ALA A 140 -3.03 -7.43 16.59
N THR A 141 -3.73 -7.35 15.46
CA THR A 141 -4.42 -8.51 14.87
C THR A 141 -3.42 -9.59 14.45
N ALA A 142 -2.29 -9.21 13.82
CA ALA A 142 -1.24 -10.15 13.46
C ALA A 142 -0.71 -10.91 14.68
N ALA A 143 -0.47 -10.22 15.79
CA ALA A 143 0.03 -10.83 17.02
C ALA A 143 -0.92 -11.91 17.58
N VAL A 144 -2.23 -11.64 17.63
CA VAL A 144 -3.20 -12.64 18.13
C VAL A 144 -3.37 -13.79 17.15
N LEU A 145 -3.29 -13.54 15.84
CA LEU A 145 -3.32 -14.60 14.83
C LEU A 145 -2.09 -15.51 14.90
N ILE A 146 -0.88 -14.96 15.12
CA ILE A 146 0.35 -15.75 15.31
C ILE A 146 0.16 -16.74 16.46
N GLU A 147 -0.31 -16.25 17.61
CA GLU A 147 -0.52 -17.10 18.80
C GLU A 147 -1.58 -18.19 18.55
N ALA A 148 -2.67 -17.84 17.90
CA ALA A 148 -3.75 -18.78 17.60
C ALA A 148 -3.32 -19.85 16.57
N ILE A 149 -2.57 -19.44 15.54
CA ILE A 149 -2.04 -20.36 14.52
C ILE A 149 -0.99 -21.30 15.12
N ASN A 150 -0.11 -20.83 15.99
CA ASN A 150 0.84 -21.70 16.69
C ASN A 150 0.10 -22.80 17.46
N LYS A 151 -0.86 -22.42 18.27
CA LYS A 151 -1.68 -23.38 19.06
C LYS A 151 -2.47 -24.35 18.18
N HIS A 152 -3.01 -23.87 17.06
CA HIS A 152 -3.72 -24.72 16.09
C HIS A 152 -2.76 -25.72 15.45
N ASN A 153 -1.64 -25.25 14.90
CA ASN A 153 -0.68 -26.08 14.17
C ASN A 153 0.01 -27.15 15.03
N GLU A 154 0.13 -26.90 16.34
CA GLU A 154 0.58 -27.87 17.31
C GLU A 154 -0.46 -28.96 17.55
N ARG A 155 -1.73 -28.61 17.70
CA ARG A 155 -2.83 -29.53 18.00
C ARG A 155 -3.31 -30.34 16.81
N GLU A 156 -3.28 -29.74 15.61
CA GLU A 156 -3.82 -30.28 14.37
C GLU A 156 -2.75 -30.37 13.27
N PRO A 157 -1.73 -31.26 13.39
CA PRO A 157 -0.61 -31.29 12.43
C PRO A 157 -1.01 -31.57 10.98
N SER A 158 -2.16 -32.22 10.77
CA SER A 158 -2.69 -32.50 9.43
C SER A 158 -3.40 -31.31 8.77
N LYS A 159 -3.74 -30.28 9.55
CA LYS A 159 -4.46 -29.07 9.10
C LYS A 159 -3.67 -27.79 9.34
N ARG A 160 -2.35 -27.89 9.29
CA ARG A 160 -1.48 -26.73 9.49
C ARG A 160 -1.74 -25.63 8.46
N VAL A 161 -1.69 -24.39 8.91
CA VAL A 161 -1.81 -23.20 8.07
C VAL A 161 -0.58 -22.32 8.20
N LEU A 162 -0.23 -21.63 7.11
CA LEU A 162 0.81 -20.60 7.10
C LEU A 162 0.18 -19.23 7.35
N PHE A 163 0.91 -18.34 7.99
CA PHE A 163 0.52 -16.94 8.12
C PHE A 163 1.43 -16.07 7.26
N LEU A 164 0.86 -15.44 6.25
CA LEU A 164 1.53 -14.56 5.32
C LEU A 164 1.15 -13.11 5.66
N ASN A 165 2.03 -12.43 6.37
CA ASN A 165 1.86 -11.06 6.81
C ASN A 165 2.45 -10.12 5.76
N TYR A 166 1.60 -9.40 5.04
CA TYR A 166 2.05 -8.53 3.95
C TYR A 166 2.43 -7.12 4.40
N SER A 167 2.00 -6.62 5.58
CA SER A 167 2.25 -5.22 6.00
C SER A 167 2.13 -4.92 7.50
N ALA A 168 1.95 -5.90 8.38
CA ALA A 168 2.00 -5.65 9.82
C ALA A 168 3.45 -5.60 10.28
N VAL A 169 3.94 -4.41 10.59
CA VAL A 169 5.38 -4.11 10.66
C VAL A 169 5.91 -3.84 12.07
N ASP A 170 5.16 -4.16 13.11
CA ASP A 170 5.68 -4.12 14.46
C ASP A 170 6.88 -5.08 14.59
N PRO A 171 8.05 -4.62 15.06
CA PRO A 171 9.24 -5.47 15.21
C PRO A 171 9.03 -6.69 16.09
N ILE A 172 8.16 -6.61 17.08
CA ILE A 172 7.87 -7.71 18.02
C ILE A 172 7.41 -8.99 17.31
N LEU A 173 6.75 -8.86 16.14
CA LEU A 173 6.15 -9.99 15.41
C LEU A 173 7.19 -10.98 14.87
N THR A 174 8.43 -10.55 14.70
CA THR A 174 9.55 -11.39 14.23
C THR A 174 10.70 -11.44 15.23
N ASN A 175 10.54 -10.84 16.40
CA ASN A 175 11.44 -10.92 17.54
C ASN A 175 10.78 -11.78 18.64
N GLU A 176 10.21 -11.19 19.69
CA GLU A 176 9.67 -11.91 20.85
C GLU A 176 8.47 -12.82 20.52
N LYS A 177 7.69 -12.45 19.49
CA LYS A 177 6.56 -13.24 18.96
C LYS A 177 6.91 -14.01 17.68
N CYS A 178 8.20 -14.27 17.46
CA CYS A 178 8.65 -15.05 16.30
C CYS A 178 7.95 -16.41 16.25
N SER A 179 7.50 -16.80 15.07
CA SER A 179 6.84 -18.07 14.81
C SER A 179 7.36 -18.69 13.54
N PHE A 180 7.58 -20.01 13.54
CA PHE A 180 7.94 -20.78 12.36
C PHE A 180 6.87 -20.70 11.24
N TRP A 181 5.62 -20.44 11.61
CA TRP A 181 4.48 -20.40 10.67
C TRP A 181 4.17 -19.00 10.14
N HIS A 182 4.90 -17.97 10.60
CA HIS A 182 4.67 -16.57 10.24
C HIS A 182 5.77 -16.05 9.34
N PHE A 183 5.38 -15.50 8.18
CA PHE A 183 6.27 -14.90 7.21
C PHE A 183 5.85 -13.45 6.95
N ARG A 184 6.74 -12.50 7.20
CA ARG A 184 6.51 -11.09 6.91
C ARG A 184 7.21 -10.69 5.62
N PHE A 185 6.49 -10.02 4.73
CA PHE A 185 6.95 -9.58 3.42
C PHE A 185 7.24 -8.08 3.34
N ASP A 186 7.17 -7.37 4.47
CA ASP A 186 7.36 -5.92 4.55
C ASP A 186 8.48 -5.56 5.53
N ALA A 187 9.15 -4.41 5.31
CA ALA A 187 10.14 -3.85 6.20
C ALA A 187 9.50 -3.46 7.54
N HIS A 188 10.09 -3.87 8.66
CA HIS A 188 9.55 -3.52 9.98
C HIS A 188 9.79 -2.03 10.33
N ALA A 189 9.11 -1.56 11.39
CA ALA A 189 9.08 -0.16 11.76
C ALA A 189 10.47 0.47 11.93
N ASP A 190 11.43 -0.25 12.50
CA ASP A 190 12.77 0.29 12.72
C ASP A 190 13.52 0.51 11.39
N MET A 191 13.34 -0.38 10.41
CA MET A 191 13.91 -0.22 9.06
C MET A 191 13.24 0.95 8.33
N ARG A 192 11.91 1.08 8.44
CA ARG A 192 11.17 2.21 7.85
C ARG A 192 11.60 3.54 8.49
N MET A 193 11.80 3.55 9.81
CA MET A 193 12.29 4.74 10.51
C MET A 193 13.72 5.10 10.08
N ALA A 194 14.58 4.10 9.89
CA ALA A 194 15.94 4.34 9.38
C ALA A 194 15.92 4.99 7.99
N ALA A 195 15.03 4.54 7.11
CA ALA A 195 14.86 5.14 5.79
C ALA A 195 14.35 6.59 5.85
N LEU A 196 13.42 6.91 6.76
CA LEU A 196 13.01 8.30 7.00
C LEU A 196 14.14 9.15 7.56
N MET A 197 14.96 8.60 8.47
CA MET A 197 16.12 9.30 9.03
C MET A 197 17.15 9.66 7.97
N GLU A 198 17.36 8.84 6.95
CA GLU A 198 18.24 9.18 5.82
C GLU A 198 17.77 10.47 5.12
N VAL A 199 16.47 10.60 4.88
CA VAL A 199 15.90 11.82 4.27
C VAL A 199 16.00 13.00 5.22
N MET A 200 15.64 12.82 6.50
CA MET A 200 15.70 13.88 7.51
C MET A 200 17.13 14.37 7.80
N ARG A 201 18.14 13.51 7.63
CA ARG A 201 19.56 13.91 7.77
C ARG A 201 20.01 14.92 6.71
N GLU A 202 19.40 14.88 5.54
CA GLU A 202 19.73 15.80 4.45
C GLU A 202 19.08 17.17 4.62
N ASP A 203 17.94 17.22 5.30
CA ASP A 203 17.26 18.48 5.60
C ASP A 203 17.92 19.19 6.79
N LYS A 204 18.93 20.02 6.50
CA LYS A 204 19.66 20.79 7.51
C LYS A 204 18.83 21.95 8.12
N ALA A 205 17.74 22.33 7.45
CA ALA A 205 16.82 23.36 7.95
C ALA A 205 15.88 22.81 9.03
N LEU A 206 15.65 21.49 9.06
CA LEU A 206 14.82 20.83 10.07
C LEU A 206 15.48 20.91 11.46
N LYS A 207 14.82 21.55 12.43
CA LYS A 207 15.29 21.74 13.81
C LYS A 207 14.29 21.25 14.85
N SER A 208 13.04 21.02 14.49
CA SER A 208 12.01 20.57 15.43
C SER A 208 11.01 19.63 14.77
N VAL A 209 10.63 18.57 15.51
CA VAL A 209 9.63 17.60 15.08
C VAL A 209 8.59 17.36 16.19
N TYR A 210 7.38 17.04 15.76
CA TYR A 210 6.32 16.51 16.61
C TYR A 210 6.11 15.05 16.27
N LEU A 211 6.09 14.17 17.27
CA LEU A 211 5.84 12.75 17.11
C LEU A 211 4.38 12.44 17.44
N ILE A 212 3.65 11.79 16.55
CA ILE A 212 2.29 11.37 16.82
C ILE A 212 2.04 9.96 16.27
N GLY A 213 1.37 9.11 17.04
CA GLY A 213 1.11 7.74 16.67
C GLY A 213 -0.22 7.20 17.19
N GLN A 214 -0.64 6.12 16.60
CA GLN A 214 -1.78 5.33 17.06
C GLN A 214 -1.42 4.58 18.35
N ASP A 215 -2.31 4.59 19.36
CA ASP A 215 -2.05 3.99 20.67
C ASP A 215 -2.22 2.46 20.66
N TYR A 216 -1.19 1.78 20.20
CA TYR A 216 -1.00 0.33 20.28
C TYR A 216 0.48 -0.01 20.07
N SER A 217 0.86 -1.29 20.15
CA SER A 217 2.26 -1.73 20.15
C SER A 217 3.11 -1.18 18.99
N PHE A 218 2.56 -1.16 17.78
CA PHE A 218 3.23 -0.60 16.61
C PHE A 218 3.44 0.92 16.72
N GLY A 219 2.41 1.69 17.06
CA GLY A 219 2.56 3.15 17.18
C GLY A 219 3.54 3.54 18.29
N GLN A 220 3.51 2.83 19.42
CA GLN A 220 4.49 2.98 20.50
C GLN A 220 5.91 2.63 20.02
N ALA A 221 6.07 1.56 19.23
CA ALA A 221 7.36 1.19 18.64
C ALA A 221 7.89 2.29 17.70
N VAL A 222 7.02 2.87 16.86
CA VAL A 222 7.39 3.97 15.95
C VAL A 222 7.90 5.18 16.73
N LEU A 223 7.17 5.63 17.75
CA LEU A 223 7.58 6.79 18.54
C LEU A 223 8.89 6.53 19.30
N ARG A 224 9.04 5.35 19.87
CA ARG A 224 10.25 4.94 20.57
C ARG A 224 11.47 4.94 19.63
N GLU A 225 11.33 4.34 18.45
CA GLU A 225 12.41 4.27 17.48
C GLU A 225 12.74 5.64 16.87
N ALA A 226 11.72 6.49 16.62
CA ALA A 226 11.93 7.85 16.17
C ALA A 226 12.78 8.65 17.18
N LYS A 227 12.45 8.61 18.47
CA LYS A 227 13.23 9.27 19.53
C LYS A 227 14.66 8.76 19.59
N LYS A 228 14.84 7.44 19.54
CA LYS A 228 16.16 6.78 19.56
C LYS A 228 17.04 7.21 18.39
N GLN A 229 16.50 7.17 17.18
CA GLN A 229 17.24 7.51 15.97
C GLN A 229 17.50 9.01 15.84
N LEU A 230 16.55 9.88 16.22
CA LEU A 230 16.79 11.33 16.31
C LEU A 230 17.93 11.64 17.28
N ALA A 231 17.90 11.08 18.48
CA ALA A 231 18.96 11.32 19.46
C ALA A 231 20.34 10.85 18.94
N ALA A 232 20.41 9.77 18.21
CA ALA A 232 21.66 9.22 17.68
C ALA A 232 22.18 9.93 16.42
N GLN A 233 21.30 10.35 15.52
CA GLN A 233 21.68 10.80 14.18
C GLN A 233 21.42 12.29 13.93
N ARG A 234 20.49 12.90 14.66
CA ARG A 234 20.08 14.31 14.54
C ARG A 234 19.82 14.93 15.93
N PRO A 235 20.83 14.91 16.83
CA PRO A 235 20.70 15.51 18.16
C PRO A 235 20.42 17.03 18.13
N ASP A 236 20.59 17.64 16.96
CA ASP A 236 20.27 19.04 16.67
C ASP A 236 18.77 19.26 16.38
N VAL A 237 17.96 18.20 16.27
CA VAL A 237 16.51 18.28 16.03
C VAL A 237 15.76 18.00 17.33
N ALA A 238 15.07 19.00 17.83
CA ALA A 238 14.29 18.90 19.06
C ALA A 238 12.97 18.15 18.81
N VAL A 239 12.63 17.22 19.70
CA VAL A 239 11.28 16.65 19.78
C VAL A 239 10.45 17.60 20.65
N VAL A 240 9.62 18.44 20.03
CA VAL A 240 8.84 19.50 20.72
C VAL A 240 7.47 19.02 21.21
N GLY A 241 7.13 17.77 20.95
CA GLY A 241 5.95 17.12 21.49
C GLY A 241 5.86 15.67 21.00
N ASP A 242 5.24 14.82 21.81
CA ASP A 242 4.92 13.45 21.42
C ASP A 242 3.62 13.00 22.08
N GLU A 243 2.76 12.36 21.32
CA GLU A 243 1.51 11.82 21.84
C GLU A 243 1.00 10.64 21.04
N LEU A 244 0.14 9.84 21.69
CA LEU A 244 -0.58 8.75 21.09
C LEU A 244 -2.08 9.06 21.07
N HIS A 245 -2.79 8.52 20.08
CA HIS A 245 -4.23 8.66 19.95
C HIS A 245 -4.92 7.32 19.72
N PRO A 246 -6.19 7.13 20.11
CA PRO A 246 -6.94 5.91 19.90
C PRO A 246 -7.04 5.52 18.41
N VAL A 247 -6.70 4.27 18.08
CA VAL A 247 -6.68 3.73 16.71
C VAL A 247 -8.10 3.73 16.11
N GLY A 248 -8.30 4.43 14.99
CA GLY A 248 -9.55 4.42 14.22
C GLY A 248 -10.77 5.00 14.93
N ARG A 249 -10.60 5.61 16.10
CA ARG A 249 -11.70 6.16 16.91
C ARG A 249 -11.79 7.68 16.86
N VAL A 250 -10.71 8.35 16.49
CA VAL A 250 -10.66 9.80 16.36
C VAL A 250 -11.41 10.20 15.09
N LYS A 251 -12.49 10.96 15.24
CA LYS A 251 -13.30 11.48 14.11
C LYS A 251 -12.87 12.87 13.69
N ASP A 252 -12.32 13.63 14.65
CA ASP A 252 -11.83 14.98 14.45
C ASP A 252 -10.40 15.09 14.98
N PHE A 253 -9.46 15.33 14.08
CA PHE A 253 -8.05 15.54 14.41
C PHE A 253 -7.68 17.00 14.66
N ALA A 254 -8.63 17.96 14.61
CA ALA A 254 -8.34 19.36 14.85
C ALA A 254 -7.65 19.64 16.20
N PRO A 255 -8.04 19.01 17.34
CA PRO A 255 -7.34 19.20 18.60
C PRO A 255 -5.85 18.80 18.55
N TYR A 256 -5.53 17.71 17.86
CA TYR A 256 -4.14 17.26 17.65
C TYR A 256 -3.39 18.23 16.74
N ALA A 257 -4.02 18.63 15.63
CA ALA A 257 -3.47 19.58 14.68
C ALA A 257 -3.14 20.95 15.30
N VAL A 258 -4.02 21.45 16.18
CA VAL A 258 -3.77 22.68 16.95
C VAL A 258 -2.56 22.54 17.86
N LYS A 259 -2.40 21.41 18.57
CA LYS A 259 -1.22 21.15 19.41
C LYS A 259 0.05 21.12 18.58
N ILE A 260 0.03 20.40 17.43
CA ILE A 260 1.16 20.33 16.49
C ILE A 260 1.55 21.75 16.04
N LYS A 261 0.60 22.55 15.59
CA LYS A 261 0.87 23.92 15.16
C LYS A 261 1.41 24.78 16.30
N SER A 262 0.80 24.72 17.47
CA SER A 262 1.19 25.53 18.64
C SER A 262 2.56 25.15 19.20
N SER A 263 3.03 23.91 18.97
CA SER A 263 4.36 23.47 19.40
C SER A 263 5.50 24.09 18.58
N GLY A 264 5.20 24.71 17.44
CA GLY A 264 6.20 25.25 16.52
C GLY A 264 7.02 24.17 15.79
N ALA A 265 6.53 22.93 15.76
CA ALA A 265 7.20 21.86 15.04
C ALA A 265 7.29 22.18 13.54
N GLN A 266 8.48 22.00 12.96
CA GLN A 266 8.69 22.16 11.53
C GLN A 266 8.25 20.94 10.73
N ALA A 267 8.20 19.77 11.38
CA ALA A 267 7.69 18.56 10.77
C ALA A 267 6.99 17.65 11.78
N VAL A 268 6.14 16.77 11.27
CA VAL A 268 5.50 15.67 12.00
C VAL A 268 6.12 14.37 11.56
N VAL A 269 6.45 13.48 12.49
CA VAL A 269 6.87 12.10 12.21
C VAL A 269 5.79 11.18 12.73
N THR A 270 5.28 10.31 11.86
CA THR A 270 4.17 9.41 12.21
C THR A 270 4.20 8.08 11.47
N GLY A 271 3.83 7.02 12.18
CA GLY A 271 3.49 5.73 11.59
C GLY A 271 1.99 5.54 11.34
N ASN A 272 1.18 6.57 11.50
CA ASN A 272 -0.27 6.47 11.27
C ASN A 272 -0.58 5.93 9.88
N TRP A 273 -1.65 5.16 9.78
CA TRP A 273 -2.15 4.56 8.54
C TRP A 273 -3.68 4.69 8.44
N GLY A 274 -4.21 4.42 7.25
CA GLY A 274 -5.65 4.51 7.00
C GLY A 274 -6.21 5.91 7.20
N ASN A 275 -7.43 5.99 7.71
CA ASN A 275 -8.11 7.27 7.94
C ASN A 275 -7.42 8.14 8.99
N ASP A 276 -6.75 7.55 9.98
CA ASP A 276 -6.07 8.32 11.02
C ASP A 276 -4.95 9.20 10.43
N LEU A 277 -4.22 8.71 9.42
CA LEU A 277 -3.23 9.51 8.72
C LEU A 277 -3.89 10.62 7.87
N THR A 278 -4.87 10.24 7.06
CA THR A 278 -5.45 11.19 6.09
C THR A 278 -6.24 12.31 6.76
N LEU A 279 -6.95 12.00 7.85
CA LEU A 279 -7.65 12.99 8.66
C LEU A 279 -6.67 13.92 9.41
N LEU A 280 -5.57 13.37 9.95
CA LEU A 280 -4.55 14.18 10.61
C LEU A 280 -3.92 15.19 9.65
N VAL A 281 -3.54 14.77 8.44
CA VAL A 281 -2.94 15.65 7.43
C VAL A 281 -3.92 16.75 7.02
N LYS A 282 -5.20 16.41 6.78
CA LYS A 282 -6.24 17.38 6.45
C LYS A 282 -6.44 18.41 7.57
N ALA A 283 -6.67 17.93 8.79
CA ALA A 283 -6.87 18.80 9.95
C ALA A 283 -5.68 19.73 10.17
N ALA A 284 -4.46 19.26 9.96
CA ALA A 284 -3.27 20.10 10.07
C ALA A 284 -3.28 21.25 9.05
N ARG A 285 -3.70 20.99 7.81
CA ARG A 285 -3.84 22.04 6.77
C ARG A 285 -4.97 23.01 7.11
N GLU A 286 -6.10 22.51 7.56
CA GLU A 286 -7.26 23.33 7.96
C GLU A 286 -6.92 24.31 9.07
N VAL A 287 -6.10 23.93 10.05
CA VAL A 287 -5.62 24.84 11.08
C VAL A 287 -4.44 25.71 10.61
N GLY A 288 -3.99 25.60 9.35
CA GLY A 288 -2.89 26.36 8.78
C GLY A 288 -1.50 25.93 9.28
N TYR A 289 -1.30 24.63 9.50
CA TYR A 289 0.03 24.07 9.72
C TYR A 289 0.75 23.84 8.39
N GLU A 290 1.93 24.45 8.22
CA GLU A 290 2.69 24.43 6.97
C GLU A 290 3.88 23.46 6.96
N GLY A 291 4.15 22.78 8.07
CA GLY A 291 5.23 21.80 8.19
C GLY A 291 5.04 20.55 7.35
N SER A 292 6.10 19.78 7.20
CA SER A 292 6.10 18.51 6.47
C SER A 292 5.67 17.34 7.34
N PHE A 293 5.16 16.29 6.71
CA PHE A 293 4.86 14.99 7.35
C PHE A 293 5.83 13.93 6.84
N TYR A 294 6.60 13.33 7.74
CA TYR A 294 7.41 12.15 7.48
C TYR A 294 6.62 10.92 7.93
N THR A 295 6.24 10.07 6.96
CA THR A 295 5.24 9.04 7.19
C THR A 295 5.68 7.67 6.71
N PHE A 296 5.11 6.61 7.27
CA PHE A 296 5.28 5.27 6.75
C PHE A 296 4.30 4.95 5.61
N TYR A 297 3.10 5.55 5.64
CA TYR A 297 1.98 5.13 4.80
C TYR A 297 1.36 6.27 3.99
N GLY A 298 2.06 7.39 3.82
CA GLY A 298 1.56 8.52 3.01
C GLY A 298 1.36 8.17 1.53
N ASN A 299 2.03 7.13 1.04
CA ASN A 299 1.89 6.57 -0.31
C ASN A 299 1.04 5.30 -0.37
N ALA A 300 0.53 4.81 0.77
CA ALA A 300 -0.29 3.59 0.82
C ALA A 300 -1.56 3.73 -0.03
N LEU A 301 -2.12 2.58 -0.39
CA LEU A 301 -3.28 2.46 -1.27
C LEU A 301 -4.43 3.40 -0.84
N GLY A 302 -4.77 4.35 -1.71
CA GLY A 302 -5.83 5.32 -1.49
C GLY A 302 -5.46 6.52 -0.62
N ALA A 303 -4.34 6.52 0.11
CA ALA A 303 -3.96 7.62 0.99
C ALA A 303 -3.71 8.95 0.25
N PRO A 304 -2.97 8.98 -0.89
CA PRO A 304 -2.79 10.22 -1.66
C PRO A 304 -4.13 10.82 -2.12
N ALA A 305 -5.03 9.98 -2.65
CA ALA A 305 -6.34 10.43 -3.09
C ALA A 305 -7.21 10.92 -1.93
N ALA A 306 -7.15 10.25 -0.77
CA ALA A 306 -7.90 10.64 0.41
C ALA A 306 -7.38 11.93 1.06
N MET A 307 -6.07 12.19 1.02
CA MET A 307 -5.49 13.46 1.48
C MET A 307 -5.79 14.62 0.53
N GLY A 308 -5.84 14.33 -0.79
CA GLY A 308 -6.04 15.36 -1.81
C GLY A 308 -4.99 16.46 -1.72
N ASP A 309 -5.39 17.71 -1.96
CA ASP A 309 -4.50 18.86 -1.96
C ASP A 309 -3.76 19.09 -0.65
N ALA A 310 -4.31 18.62 0.48
CA ALA A 310 -3.67 18.74 1.79
C ALA A 310 -2.32 18.02 1.87
N GLY A 311 -2.12 16.96 1.07
CA GLY A 311 -0.88 16.19 1.06
C GLY A 311 0.17 16.66 0.05
N ILE A 312 -0.20 17.52 -0.91
CA ILE A 312 0.67 17.89 -2.04
C ILE A 312 1.94 18.63 -1.55
N GLY A 313 3.10 18.08 -1.88
CA GLY A 313 4.40 18.66 -1.53
C GLY A 313 4.74 18.69 -0.04
N LYS A 314 3.91 18.10 0.82
CA LYS A 314 4.04 18.15 2.28
C LYS A 314 4.19 16.77 2.93
N VAL A 315 3.94 15.70 2.20
CA VAL A 315 4.03 14.33 2.73
C VAL A 315 5.19 13.60 2.09
N VAL A 316 6.11 13.16 2.91
CA VAL A 316 7.20 12.24 2.58
C VAL A 316 6.82 10.87 3.10
N ALA A 317 6.95 9.84 2.28
CA ALA A 317 6.61 8.48 2.66
C ALA A 317 7.71 7.49 2.30
N VAL A 318 7.89 6.48 3.15
CA VAL A 318 8.73 5.32 2.84
C VAL A 318 7.97 4.40 1.90
N ALA A 319 8.65 3.90 0.88
CA ALA A 319 8.14 2.87 0.00
C ALA A 319 9.14 1.72 -0.10
N ASP A 320 8.67 0.50 -0.10
CA ASP A 320 9.51 -0.69 -0.29
C ASP A 320 9.84 -0.89 -1.77
N GLU A 321 8.99 -0.37 -2.65
CA GLU A 321 9.18 -0.36 -4.10
C GLU A 321 8.89 1.03 -4.64
N LEU A 322 9.69 1.45 -5.64
CA LEU A 322 9.35 2.64 -6.40
C LEU A 322 8.12 2.34 -7.26
N PRO A 323 7.08 3.18 -7.23
CA PRO A 323 5.99 3.04 -8.18
C PRO A 323 6.60 3.06 -9.58
N CYS A 324 6.28 2.04 -10.36
CA CYS A 324 6.63 1.96 -11.77
C CYS A 324 6.40 3.33 -12.41
N ARG A 325 7.41 3.87 -13.12
CA ARG A 325 7.40 5.22 -13.70
C ARG A 325 6.07 5.51 -14.40
N MET A 326 5.11 6.03 -13.67
CA MET A 326 4.15 6.93 -14.28
C MET A 326 4.90 8.24 -14.44
N THR A 327 4.99 8.71 -15.65
CA THR A 327 5.54 10.02 -16.02
C THR A 327 4.70 11.13 -15.39
N CYS A 328 4.86 11.31 -14.10
CA CYS A 328 4.44 12.51 -13.38
C CYS A 328 5.69 13.27 -13.02
N ALA A 329 5.70 14.54 -13.33
CA ALA A 329 6.81 15.47 -13.28
C ALA A 329 7.74 15.32 -12.05
N PRO A 330 9.03 15.61 -12.19
CA PRO A 330 10.03 15.38 -11.15
C PRO A 330 9.92 16.44 -10.06
N SER A 331 9.29 16.11 -8.98
CA SER A 331 9.32 16.92 -7.75
C SER A 331 9.33 16.05 -6.50
N SER A 332 10.35 15.25 -6.31
CA SER A 332 10.75 14.80 -4.99
C SER A 332 12.18 14.27 -5.00
N ILE A 333 12.99 14.85 -4.17
CA ILE A 333 14.38 14.46 -3.90
C ILE A 333 14.46 13.00 -3.39
N ALA A 334 13.40 12.47 -2.81
CA ALA A 334 13.31 11.12 -2.28
C ALA A 334 13.40 10.01 -3.35
N ALA A 335 13.00 10.27 -4.59
CA ALA A 335 13.02 9.27 -5.67
C ALA A 335 14.44 8.94 -6.19
N ARG A 336 15.48 9.71 -5.84
CA ARG A 336 16.82 9.56 -6.43
C ARG A 336 17.78 8.62 -5.71
N ARG A 337 17.40 8.01 -4.56
CA ARG A 337 18.33 7.23 -3.75
C ARG A 337 17.97 5.76 -3.47
N ALA A 338 16.88 5.26 -4.02
CA ALA A 338 16.59 3.83 -3.99
C ALA A 338 17.68 2.97 -4.68
N ASP A 339 18.43 3.55 -5.63
CA ASP A 339 19.53 2.86 -6.30
C ASP A 339 20.73 2.51 -5.39
N LYS A 340 20.84 3.13 -4.21
CA LYS A 340 21.89 2.78 -3.24
C LYS A 340 21.48 1.76 -2.19
N ALA A 341 20.18 1.54 -1.98
CA ALA A 341 19.70 0.53 -1.04
C ALA A 341 19.82 -0.91 -1.58
N SER A 342 19.94 -1.08 -2.90
CA SER A 342 20.21 -2.39 -3.53
C SER A 342 21.59 -2.96 -3.26
N SER A 343 22.52 -2.15 -2.69
CA SER A 343 23.86 -2.61 -2.32
C SER A 343 23.97 -3.22 -0.93
N PHE A 344 22.86 -3.33 -0.19
CA PHE A 344 22.84 -3.91 1.17
C PHE A 344 22.32 -5.35 1.23
N TRP A 345 22.16 -6.02 0.08
CA TRP A 345 21.77 -7.43 0.05
C TRP A 345 22.85 -8.34 -0.56
N PRO A 346 23.95 -8.57 0.15
CA PRO A 346 24.71 -9.78 -0.06
C PRO A 346 24.83 -10.51 1.27
N LEU A 347 23.95 -11.43 1.60
CA LEU A 347 24.18 -12.53 2.54
C LEU A 347 22.91 -13.38 2.65
N LEU A 348 22.59 -14.12 1.61
CA LEU A 348 21.87 -15.39 1.65
C LEU A 348 22.01 -16.04 0.25
N SER A 349 23.19 -16.60 0.03
CA SER A 349 23.40 -17.70 -0.93
C SER A 349 23.76 -18.96 -0.14
#